data_0c3581b34c093c6aaf607c887c673903
#
_entry.id   0c3581b34c093c6aaf607c887c673903
#
_cell.length_a   1.000
_cell.length_b   1.000
_cell.length_c   1.000
_cell.angle_alpha   90.00
_cell.angle_beta   90.00
_cell.angle_gamma   90.00
#
_symmetry.space_group_name_H-M   'P 1'
#
loop_
_entity.id
_entity.type
_entity.pdbx_description
1 polymer ?
#
loop_
_entity_poly.entity_id
_entity_poly.type
_entity_poly.pdbx_seq_one_letter_code
_entity_poly.pdbx_strand_id
1 'polypeptide(L)' 'MKRYTHLTITCPDAESAEILTAFLSDYPFECFSDNATAEGVVVETYLTPEDWAECGEEATGIINDYGTLTAIK' A
#
# COMPACT_ATOMS: atom_id res chain seq x y z
N MET A 1 -7.11 5.41 -22.10
CA MET A 1 -7.36 5.70 -20.68
C MET A 1 -6.58 4.74 -19.78
N LYS A 2 -5.79 5.28 -18.86
CA LYS A 2 -5.01 4.43 -17.95
C LYS A 2 -5.92 3.88 -16.86
N ARG A 3 -5.71 2.61 -16.55
CA ARG A 3 -6.35 1.96 -15.41
C ARG A 3 -5.36 1.84 -14.28
N TYR A 4 -5.85 1.91 -13.07
CA TYR A 4 -5.03 1.75 -11.87
C TYR A 4 -5.69 0.78 -10.90
N THR A 5 -4.86 0.02 -10.20
CA THR A 5 -5.29 -0.78 -9.08
C THR A 5 -5.04 0.03 -7.82
N HIS A 6 -6.09 0.30 -7.06
CA HIS A 6 -6.01 1.03 -5.79
C HIS A 6 -5.91 0.07 -4.63
N LEU A 7 -4.98 0.34 -3.73
CA LEU A 7 -4.80 -0.44 -2.52
C LEU A 7 -5.07 0.45 -1.31
N THR A 8 -5.81 -0.10 -0.34
CA THR A 8 -6.03 0.55 0.94
C THR A 8 -5.45 -0.35 2.03
N ILE A 9 -4.51 0.19 2.79
CA ILE A 9 -3.77 -0.57 3.81
C ILE A 9 -3.95 0.13 5.15
N THR A 10 -4.38 -0.63 6.16
CA THR A 10 -4.49 -0.10 7.52
C THR A 10 -3.27 -0.53 8.33
N CYS A 11 -2.54 0.45 8.85
CA CYS A 11 -1.38 0.23 9.70
C CYS A 11 -1.71 0.58 11.14
N PRO A 12 -1.09 -0.10 12.12
CA PRO A 12 -1.40 0.15 13.54
C PRO A 12 -0.94 1.53 14.03
N ASP A 13 0.11 2.08 13.41
CA ASP A 13 0.65 3.38 13.81
C ASP A 13 1.38 4.05 12.65
N ALA A 14 1.80 5.30 12.86
CA ALA A 14 2.48 6.08 11.83
C ALA A 14 3.87 5.53 11.50
N GLU A 15 4.55 4.95 12.48
CA GLU A 15 5.87 4.36 12.27
C GLU A 15 5.79 3.18 11.30
N SER A 16 4.84 2.28 11.50
CA SER A 16 4.62 1.14 10.61
C SER A 16 4.27 1.61 9.19
N ALA A 17 3.42 2.62 9.06
CA ALA A 17 3.05 3.18 7.78
C ALA A 17 4.26 3.78 7.06
N GLU A 18 5.11 4.48 7.79
CA GLU A 18 6.31 5.08 7.24
C GLU A 18 7.30 4.04 6.72
N ILE A 19 7.54 3.00 7.51
CA ILE A 19 8.42 1.90 7.12
C ILE A 19 7.85 1.18 5.90
N LEU A 20 6.55 0.92 5.92
CA LEU A 20 5.87 0.25 4.80
C LEU A 20 6.03 1.04 3.50
N THR A 21 5.76 2.34 3.52
CA THR A 21 5.87 3.16 2.32
C THR A 21 7.31 3.24 1.82
N ALA A 22 8.28 3.23 2.72
CA ALA A 22 9.69 3.20 2.35
C ALA A 22 10.05 1.91 1.59
N PHE A 23 9.56 0.77 2.05
CA PHE A 23 9.76 -0.50 1.34
C PHE A 23 9.02 -0.53 0.00
N LEU A 24 7.78 -0.06 -0.03
CA LEU A 24 6.98 -0.07 -1.25
C LEU A 24 7.50 0.91 -2.30
N SER A 25 8.31 1.88 -1.91
CA SER A 25 8.89 2.82 -2.86
C SER A 25 9.87 2.17 -3.82
N ASP A 26 10.35 0.97 -3.53
CA ASP A 26 11.20 0.18 -4.44
C ASP A 26 10.39 -0.49 -5.55
N TYR A 27 9.06 -0.43 -5.46
CA TYR A 27 8.14 -1.02 -6.41
C TYR A 27 7.45 0.09 -7.21
N PRO A 28 6.80 -0.23 -8.34
CA PRO A 28 6.25 0.79 -9.23
C PRO A 28 4.92 1.41 -8.76
N PHE A 29 4.79 1.67 -7.46
CA PHE A 29 3.66 2.42 -6.93
C PHE A 29 3.78 3.89 -7.33
N GLU A 30 2.67 4.48 -7.75
CA GLU A 30 2.67 5.84 -8.30
C GLU A 30 2.65 6.92 -7.24
N CYS A 31 1.93 6.68 -6.14
CA CYS A 31 1.72 7.71 -5.14
C CYS A 31 1.31 7.07 -3.81
N PHE A 32 1.58 7.74 -2.72
CA PHE A 32 1.16 7.28 -1.39
C PHE A 32 0.44 8.41 -0.67
N SER A 33 -0.68 8.08 -0.01
CA SER A 33 -1.41 9.01 0.84
C SER A 33 -1.62 8.38 2.20
N ASP A 34 -1.30 9.11 3.27
CA ASP A 34 -1.47 8.63 4.64
C ASP A 34 -2.57 9.42 5.31
N ASN A 35 -3.49 8.73 5.99
CA ASN A 35 -4.55 9.35 6.77
C ASN A 35 -4.59 8.76 8.16
N ALA A 36 -4.39 9.59 9.18
CA ALA A 36 -4.50 9.15 10.56
C ALA A 36 -5.98 8.93 10.92
N THR A 37 -6.27 7.81 11.56
CA THR A 37 -7.62 7.47 12.02
C THR A 37 -7.57 7.07 13.49
N ALA A 38 -8.76 6.86 14.09
CA ALA A 38 -8.85 6.39 15.47
C ALA A 38 -8.23 5.00 15.66
N GLU A 39 -8.15 4.21 14.60
CA GLU A 39 -7.64 2.84 14.63
C GLU A 39 -6.17 2.72 14.19
N GLY A 40 -5.56 3.81 13.73
CA GLY A 40 -4.20 3.80 13.23
C GLY A 40 -4.06 4.71 12.02
N VAL A 41 -3.22 4.30 11.07
CA VAL A 41 -2.97 5.08 9.86
C VAL A 41 -3.42 4.27 8.64
N VAL A 42 -4.21 4.88 7.79
CA VAL A 42 -4.64 4.27 6.53
C VAL A 42 -3.74 4.80 5.41
N VAL A 43 -3.09 3.89 4.72
CA VAL A 43 -2.23 4.22 3.57
C VAL A 43 -2.98 3.84 2.30
N GLU A 44 -3.08 4.79 1.38
CA GLU A 44 -3.67 4.55 0.07
C GLU A 44 -2.60 4.73 -0.99
N THR A 45 -2.54 3.81 -1.92
CA THR A 45 -1.60 3.85 -3.03
C THR A 45 -2.23 3.22 -4.26
N TYR A 46 -1.60 3.41 -5.41
CA TYR A 46 -2.07 2.81 -6.65
C TYR A 46 -0.92 2.53 -7.60
N LEU A 47 -1.15 1.57 -8.49
CA LEU A 47 -0.22 1.20 -9.54
C LEU A 47 -1.02 0.61 -10.69
N THR A 48 -0.37 0.37 -11.82
CA THR A 48 -1.07 -0.26 -12.95
C THR A 48 -1.38 -1.72 -12.65
N PRO A 49 -2.47 -2.29 -13.23
CA PRO A 49 -2.76 -3.71 -13.05
C PRO A 49 -1.63 -4.64 -13.49
N GLU A 50 -0.89 -4.25 -14.53
CA GLU A 50 0.26 -5.02 -15.01
C GLU A 50 1.36 -5.08 -13.97
N ASP A 51 1.67 -3.95 -13.37
CA ASP A 51 2.68 -3.89 -12.31
C ASP A 51 2.24 -4.65 -11.07
N TRP A 52 0.96 -4.55 -10.73
CA TRP A 52 0.40 -5.30 -9.61
C TRP A 52 0.48 -6.81 -9.86
N ALA A 53 0.25 -7.25 -11.09
CA ALA A 53 0.39 -8.66 -11.44
C ALA A 53 1.83 -9.17 -11.29
N GLU A 54 2.82 -8.31 -11.53
CA GLU A 54 4.23 -8.69 -11.40
C GLU A 54 4.74 -8.68 -9.96
N CYS A 55 4.38 -7.67 -9.18
CA CYS A 55 4.94 -7.48 -7.83
C CYS A 55 3.95 -7.72 -6.70
N GLY A 56 2.69 -8.01 -7.02
CA GLY A 56 1.62 -8.09 -6.02
C GLY A 56 1.89 -9.09 -4.90
N GLU A 57 2.44 -10.24 -5.21
CA GLU A 57 2.73 -11.27 -4.21
C GLU A 57 3.79 -10.79 -3.21
N GLU A 58 4.88 -10.22 -3.71
CA GLU A 58 5.94 -9.68 -2.86
C GLU A 58 5.46 -8.48 -2.06
N ALA A 59 4.74 -7.57 -2.73
CA ALA A 59 4.20 -6.39 -2.08
C ALA A 59 3.20 -6.75 -0.99
N THR A 60 2.33 -7.74 -1.24
CA THR A 60 1.37 -8.22 -0.25
C THR A 60 2.08 -8.77 0.99
N GLY A 61 3.17 -9.51 0.80
CA GLY A 61 3.97 -10.01 1.91
C GLY A 61 4.52 -8.89 2.77
N ILE A 62 5.05 -7.83 2.15
CA ILE A 62 5.57 -6.67 2.86
C ILE A 62 4.43 -5.94 3.59
N ILE A 63 3.30 -5.75 2.91
CA ILE A 63 2.12 -5.10 3.50
C ILE A 63 1.68 -5.82 4.77
N ASN A 64 1.61 -7.14 4.72
CA ASN A 64 1.15 -7.94 5.86
C ASN A 64 2.11 -7.89 7.05
N ASP A 65 3.37 -7.57 6.83
CA ASP A 65 4.35 -7.40 7.92
C ASP A 65 4.12 -6.13 8.73
N TYR A 66 3.51 -5.11 8.13
CA TYR A 66 3.35 -3.79 8.76
C TYR A 66 1.91 -3.34 8.92
N GLY A 67 0.98 -4.02 8.29
CA GLY A 67 -0.42 -3.62 8.34
C GLY A 67 -1.34 -4.68 7.75
N THR A 68 -2.52 -4.25 7.33
CA THR A 68 -3.52 -5.11 6.73
C THR A 68 -4.02 -4.49 5.44
N LEU A 69 -3.97 -5.25 4.36
CA LEU A 69 -4.56 -4.83 3.09
C LEU A 69 -6.07 -5.00 3.19
N THR A 70 -6.80 -3.89 3.27
CA THR A 70 -8.24 -3.90 3.52
C THR A 70 -9.08 -3.78 2.27
N ALA A 71 -8.53 -3.25 1.19
CA ALA A 71 -9.24 -3.12 -0.08
C ALA A 71 -8.30 -3.10 -1.26
N ILE A 72 -8.74 -3.74 -2.35
CA ILE A 72 -8.10 -3.69 -3.67
C ILE A 72 -9.20 -3.36 -4.66
N LYS A 73 -9.01 -2.30 -5.44
CA LYS A 73 -10.04 -1.89 -6.44
C LYS A 73 -9.49 -1.73 -7.83
#